data_29493e7c515c4868095c86b4a029e44a
#
_entry.id   29493e7c515c4868095c86b4a029e44a
#
_cell.length_a   1.000
_cell.length_b   1.000
_cell.length_c   1.000
_cell.angle_alpha   90.00
_cell.angle_beta   90.00
_cell.angle_gamma   90.00
#
_symmetry.space_group_name_H-M   'P 1'
#
loop_
_entity.id
_entity.type
_entity.pdbx_description
1 polymer ?
#
loop_
_entity_poly.entity_id
_entity_poly.type
_entity_poly.pdbx_seq_one_letter_code
_entity_poly.pdbx_strand_id
1 'polypeptide(L)'
;MYIVYIFLFAAVSAIPNSRNDIVFPTVETSRSGVKTIKFRALGQDVELNLEPAGQILGEKFVFVGENGQLYHPVDVKNLRSKLYRNSAKGAALLIDEEEPLTIEGVVNEKLRIAPLESRRMDEDGRIAHQIVEEINEEKLPLHYDMIQMNNERELEREVESIKTLATDDQCIVIEILSVTDKLVTKRFATDEALTQHMTLTYVKVQNIFDTLELGIKVRLIGIEAYTNETEPSFIEDSAIPGHEKYLHFVKLLRNLGNYYCKQNEGLAKDADIIMLTTDRPLADISSEGKLNTNIGGVANYASVCHPCYKVGVGVYYSYSYARVEVLAHEAAHLIGIPHDGEGEYYGMLGAKNCSVKYGYFMGNAGKNHTKFSECSKANAEYLLSLTKAKCVYEDCEVEWIE
;
A
#
# COMPACT_ATOMS: atom_id res chain seq x y z
N MET A 1 1.40 -1.57 -53.82
CA MET A 1 1.73 -1.00 -52.50
C MET A 1 0.95 -1.84 -51.50
N TYR A 2 1.58 -2.87 -50.95
CA TYR A 2 0.96 -3.78 -49.97
C TYR A 2 1.23 -3.25 -48.57
N ILE A 3 0.16 -2.88 -47.86
CA ILE A 3 0.22 -2.47 -46.44
C ILE A 3 0.23 -3.74 -45.60
N VAL A 4 1.39 -4.08 -45.04
CA VAL A 4 1.55 -5.16 -44.08
C VAL A 4 1.10 -4.64 -42.71
N TYR A 5 -0.04 -5.11 -42.23
CA TYR A 5 -0.46 -4.89 -40.85
C TYR A 5 0.37 -5.82 -39.96
N ILE A 6 1.31 -5.26 -39.24
CA ILE A 6 2.00 -5.95 -38.13
C ILE A 6 1.06 -5.90 -36.94
N PHE A 7 0.38 -7.01 -36.67
CA PHE A 7 -0.30 -7.22 -35.37
C PHE A 7 0.80 -7.43 -34.33
N LEU A 8 1.03 -6.40 -33.51
CA LEU A 8 1.73 -6.55 -32.25
C LEU A 8 0.83 -7.36 -31.31
N PHE A 9 1.04 -8.65 -31.24
CA PHE A 9 0.53 -9.45 -30.14
C PHE A 9 1.25 -8.98 -28.87
N ALA A 10 0.54 -8.27 -28.00
CA ALA A 10 0.95 -8.14 -26.62
C ALA A 10 1.04 -9.57 -26.07
N ALA A 11 2.25 -10.03 -25.82
CA ALA A 11 2.47 -11.29 -25.13
C ALA A 11 1.94 -11.12 -23.71
N VAL A 12 0.72 -11.59 -23.49
CA VAL A 12 0.23 -11.87 -22.15
C VAL A 12 1.18 -12.94 -21.61
N SER A 13 2.11 -12.53 -20.75
CA SER A 13 2.96 -13.46 -20.03
C SER A 13 2.03 -14.36 -19.23
N ALA A 14 1.86 -15.61 -19.68
CA ALA A 14 1.10 -16.60 -18.96
C ALA A 14 1.72 -16.71 -17.55
N ILE A 15 0.97 -16.34 -16.52
CA ILE A 15 1.34 -16.61 -15.14
C ILE A 15 1.32 -18.13 -15.01
N PRO A 16 2.46 -18.78 -14.76
CA PRO A 16 2.47 -20.22 -14.58
C PRO A 16 1.61 -20.55 -13.36
N ASN A 17 0.65 -21.44 -13.51
CA ASN A 17 -0.18 -22.03 -12.46
C ASN A 17 -1.32 -21.17 -11.84
N SER A 18 -1.71 -20.03 -12.41
CA SER A 18 -2.95 -19.36 -11.97
C SER A 18 -4.20 -20.05 -12.55
N ARG A 19 -5.20 -20.36 -11.72
CA ARG A 19 -6.51 -20.77 -12.19
C ARG A 19 -7.34 -19.54 -12.51
N ASN A 20 -8.00 -19.57 -13.67
CA ASN A 20 -8.85 -18.46 -14.12
C ASN A 20 -10.27 -18.96 -14.32
N ASP A 21 -11.25 -18.09 -14.08
CA ASP A 21 -12.64 -18.36 -14.37
C ASP A 21 -13.32 -17.08 -14.90
N ILE A 22 -14.45 -17.24 -15.60
CA ILE A 22 -15.25 -16.13 -16.10
C ILE A 22 -16.58 -16.14 -15.36
N VAL A 23 -16.90 -15.02 -14.75
CA VAL A 23 -18.09 -14.88 -13.92
C VAL A 23 -18.93 -13.67 -14.34
N PHE A 24 -20.22 -13.69 -13.99
CA PHE A 24 -21.16 -12.59 -14.16
C PHE A 24 -21.68 -12.20 -12.77
N PRO A 25 -20.98 -11.30 -12.04
CA PRO A 25 -21.34 -10.95 -10.68
C PRO A 25 -22.64 -10.17 -10.61
N THR A 26 -23.30 -10.28 -9.47
CA THR A 26 -24.44 -9.44 -9.10
C THR A 26 -24.11 -8.63 -7.85
N VAL A 27 -24.71 -7.45 -7.74
CA VAL A 27 -24.57 -6.56 -6.59
C VAL A 27 -25.95 -6.25 -6.03
N GLU A 28 -26.10 -6.36 -4.73
CA GLU A 28 -27.28 -5.93 -3.98
C GLU A 28 -26.81 -4.85 -2.99
N THR A 29 -27.51 -3.70 -2.96
CA THR A 29 -27.18 -2.61 -2.02
C THR A 29 -28.24 -2.50 -0.94
N SER A 30 -27.82 -2.58 0.32
CA SER A 30 -28.70 -2.39 1.48
C SER A 30 -29.02 -0.90 1.69
N ARG A 31 -30.03 -0.62 2.52
CA ARG A 31 -30.37 0.76 2.91
C ARG A 31 -29.25 1.48 3.68
N SER A 32 -28.35 0.73 4.31
CA SER A 32 -27.19 1.25 5.03
C SER A 32 -25.95 1.46 4.13
N GLY A 33 -26.06 1.32 2.80
CA GLY A 33 -24.94 1.45 1.87
C GLY A 33 -24.01 0.24 1.79
N VAL A 34 -24.25 -0.80 2.62
CA VAL A 34 -23.50 -2.06 2.51
C VAL A 34 -23.87 -2.76 1.22
N LYS A 35 -22.87 -3.18 0.44
CA LYS A 35 -23.06 -3.95 -0.80
C LYS A 35 -22.77 -5.42 -0.56
N THR A 36 -23.59 -6.27 -1.18
CA THR A 36 -23.37 -7.72 -1.22
C THR A 36 -23.11 -8.12 -2.65
N ILE A 37 -21.92 -8.61 -2.96
CA ILE A 37 -21.58 -9.20 -4.26
C ILE A 37 -21.75 -10.71 -4.21
N LYS A 38 -22.28 -11.28 -5.29
CA LYS A 38 -22.49 -12.73 -5.43
C LYS A 38 -22.04 -13.19 -6.80
N PHE A 39 -21.29 -14.26 -6.85
CA PHE A 39 -20.92 -14.97 -8.08
C PHE A 39 -20.43 -16.38 -7.74
N ARG A 40 -20.32 -17.23 -8.76
CA ARG A 40 -19.72 -18.56 -8.64
C ARG A 40 -18.44 -18.59 -9.44
N ALA A 41 -17.32 -18.93 -8.77
CA ALA A 41 -16.01 -19.02 -9.38
C ALA A 41 -15.28 -20.27 -8.91
N LEU A 42 -14.53 -20.91 -9.81
CA LEU A 42 -13.69 -22.08 -9.52
C LEU A 42 -14.44 -23.20 -8.79
N GLY A 43 -15.74 -23.33 -9.07
CA GLY A 43 -16.62 -24.33 -8.47
C GLY A 43 -17.18 -23.96 -7.08
N GLN A 44 -16.90 -22.76 -6.56
CA GLN A 44 -17.34 -22.28 -5.27
C GLN A 44 -18.26 -21.06 -5.41
N ASP A 45 -19.26 -20.98 -4.54
CA ASP A 45 -20.11 -19.81 -4.43
C ASP A 45 -19.40 -18.75 -3.56
N VAL A 46 -19.29 -17.54 -4.06
CA VAL A 46 -18.71 -16.39 -3.38
C VAL A 46 -19.81 -15.41 -3.05
N GLU A 47 -19.99 -15.15 -1.76
CA GLU A 47 -20.85 -14.09 -1.24
C GLU A 47 -20.02 -13.20 -0.31
N LEU A 48 -19.98 -11.91 -0.60
CA LEU A 48 -19.13 -10.96 0.11
C LEU A 48 -19.91 -9.69 0.46
N ASN A 49 -20.04 -9.42 1.75
CA ASN A 49 -20.59 -8.18 2.25
C ASN A 49 -19.48 -7.14 2.35
N LEU A 50 -19.72 -5.94 1.82
CA LEU A 50 -18.76 -4.88 1.67
C LEU A 50 -19.28 -3.59 2.29
N GLU A 51 -18.44 -2.94 3.06
CA GLU A 51 -18.69 -1.60 3.59
C GLU A 51 -18.03 -0.53 2.69
N PRO A 52 -18.55 0.71 2.66
CA PRO A 52 -17.90 1.81 1.97
C PRO A 52 -16.46 2.04 2.47
N ALA A 53 -15.55 2.38 1.56
CA ALA A 53 -14.15 2.64 1.84
C ALA A 53 -13.67 4.00 1.29
N GLY A 54 -14.58 4.90 0.96
CA GLY A 54 -14.25 6.18 0.33
C GLY A 54 -13.33 7.08 1.13
N GLN A 55 -13.33 6.95 2.47
CA GLN A 55 -12.45 7.73 3.35
C GLN A 55 -10.95 7.48 3.14
N ILE A 56 -10.57 6.38 2.48
CA ILE A 56 -9.18 6.09 2.13
C ILE A 56 -8.61 7.14 1.18
N LEU A 57 -9.42 7.66 0.26
CA LEU A 57 -9.01 8.74 -0.63
C LEU A 57 -9.37 10.08 0.01
N GLY A 58 -8.36 10.93 0.28
CA GLY A 58 -8.56 12.26 0.85
C GLY A 58 -9.47 13.12 -0.01
N GLU A 59 -10.31 13.95 0.61
CA GLU A 59 -11.20 14.85 -0.16
C GLU A 59 -10.44 15.85 -1.04
N LYS A 60 -9.28 16.28 -0.54
CA LYS A 60 -8.35 17.17 -1.23
C LYS A 60 -7.23 16.39 -1.95
N PHE A 61 -7.48 15.10 -2.25
CA PHE A 61 -6.52 14.28 -2.98
C PHE A 61 -6.09 14.99 -4.26
N VAL A 62 -4.78 14.98 -4.53
CA VAL A 62 -4.21 15.53 -5.76
C VAL A 62 -3.19 14.57 -6.36
N PHE A 63 -3.02 14.67 -7.66
CA PHE A 63 -2.00 13.97 -8.41
C PHE A 63 -0.92 14.97 -8.82
N VAL A 64 0.34 14.58 -8.62
CA VAL A 64 1.51 15.38 -9.03
C VAL A 64 2.04 14.77 -10.32
N GLY A 65 1.77 15.44 -11.43
CA GLY A 65 2.23 15.02 -12.75
C GLY A 65 3.53 15.68 -13.18
N GLU A 66 3.72 15.71 -14.48
CA GLU A 66 4.90 16.33 -15.08
C GLU A 66 5.08 17.79 -14.62
N ASN A 67 6.32 18.19 -14.39
CA ASN A 67 6.69 19.53 -13.92
C ASN A 67 6.15 19.93 -12.54
N GLY A 68 5.74 18.98 -11.71
CA GLY A 68 5.17 19.27 -10.38
C GLY A 68 3.77 19.87 -10.43
N GLN A 69 3.09 19.79 -11.56
CA GLN A 69 1.72 20.29 -11.70
C GLN A 69 0.75 19.44 -10.89
N LEU A 70 -0.03 20.09 -10.03
CA LEU A 70 -1.10 19.46 -9.29
C LEU A 70 -2.39 19.41 -10.11
N TYR A 71 -3.02 18.25 -10.20
CA TYR A 71 -4.29 18.08 -10.90
C TYR A 71 -5.07 16.88 -10.37
N HIS A 72 -6.29 16.70 -10.85
CA HIS A 72 -7.16 15.58 -10.51
C HIS A 72 -7.38 14.72 -11.75
N PRO A 73 -6.72 13.54 -11.87
CA PRO A 73 -6.94 12.64 -13.00
C PRO A 73 -8.30 11.93 -12.93
N VAL A 74 -8.93 11.98 -11.77
CA VAL A 74 -10.23 11.37 -11.46
C VAL A 74 -11.17 12.37 -10.81
N ASP A 75 -12.47 12.14 -10.95
CA ASP A 75 -13.45 12.75 -10.04
C ASP A 75 -13.31 12.06 -8.68
N VAL A 76 -12.70 12.76 -7.71
CA VAL A 76 -12.41 12.24 -6.37
C VAL A 76 -13.70 11.79 -5.67
N LYS A 77 -14.78 12.58 -5.76
CA LYS A 77 -16.06 12.26 -5.13
C LYS A 77 -16.67 11.00 -5.75
N ASN A 78 -16.64 10.89 -7.08
CA ASN A 78 -17.13 9.71 -7.79
C ASN A 78 -16.30 8.48 -7.42
N LEU A 79 -14.94 8.57 -7.43
CA LEU A 79 -14.08 7.44 -7.06
C LEU A 79 -14.34 6.99 -5.61
N ARG A 80 -14.46 7.93 -4.67
CA ARG A 80 -14.78 7.63 -3.26
C ARG A 80 -16.08 6.83 -3.10
N SER A 81 -17.11 7.16 -3.88
CA SER A 81 -18.42 6.48 -3.81
C SER A 81 -18.40 5.05 -4.36
N LYS A 82 -17.38 4.70 -5.16
CA LYS A 82 -17.22 3.38 -5.79
C LYS A 82 -16.28 2.45 -5.02
N LEU A 83 -15.65 2.91 -3.91
CA LEU A 83 -14.71 2.12 -3.12
C LEU A 83 -15.42 1.36 -2.00
N TYR A 84 -15.14 0.06 -1.94
CA TYR A 84 -15.72 -0.86 -0.97
C TYR A 84 -14.68 -1.82 -0.43
N ARG A 85 -14.88 -2.30 0.80
CA ARG A 85 -13.95 -3.22 1.46
C ARG A 85 -14.65 -4.22 2.37
N ASN A 86 -13.91 -5.26 2.72
CA ASN A 86 -14.22 -6.15 3.85
C ASN A 86 -12.91 -6.54 4.54
N SER A 87 -12.62 -5.94 5.69
CA SER A 87 -11.39 -6.19 6.44
C SER A 87 -11.21 -7.67 6.79
N ALA A 88 -12.26 -8.33 7.25
CA ALA A 88 -12.20 -9.73 7.70
C ALA A 88 -11.84 -10.71 6.56
N LYS A 89 -12.14 -10.34 5.31
CA LYS A 89 -11.82 -11.14 4.11
C LYS A 89 -10.64 -10.59 3.33
N GLY A 90 -10.07 -9.46 3.73
CA GLY A 90 -9.02 -8.77 2.99
C GLY A 90 -9.49 -8.19 1.65
N ALA A 91 -10.81 -7.98 1.46
CA ALA A 91 -11.35 -7.47 0.21
C ALA A 91 -11.15 -5.97 0.06
N ALA A 92 -10.83 -5.56 -1.17
CA ALA A 92 -10.70 -4.17 -1.61
C ALA A 92 -11.20 -4.08 -3.05
N LEU A 93 -12.32 -3.41 -3.27
CA LEU A 93 -13.02 -3.42 -4.55
C LEU A 93 -13.43 -2.02 -4.99
N LEU A 94 -13.30 -1.77 -6.26
CA LEU A 94 -13.94 -0.68 -6.98
C LEU A 94 -15.19 -1.25 -7.63
N ILE A 95 -16.37 -0.75 -7.27
CA ILE A 95 -17.66 -1.20 -7.80
C ILE A 95 -18.33 -0.01 -8.48
N ASP A 96 -18.48 -0.10 -9.78
CA ASP A 96 -19.16 0.87 -10.60
C ASP A 96 -20.49 0.28 -11.07
N GLU A 97 -21.59 0.83 -10.55
CA GLU A 97 -22.96 0.42 -10.89
C GLU A 97 -23.56 1.25 -12.04
N GLU A 98 -22.80 2.22 -12.58
CA GLU A 98 -23.18 2.85 -13.84
C GLU A 98 -23.18 1.77 -14.91
N GLU A 99 -24.28 1.63 -15.63
CA GLU A 99 -24.46 0.52 -16.57
C GLU A 99 -23.45 0.57 -17.71
N PRO A 100 -22.79 -0.54 -17.94
CA PRO A 100 -22.91 -1.86 -17.31
C PRO A 100 -22.03 -2.00 -16.05
N LEU A 101 -22.53 -2.71 -15.03
CA LEU A 101 -21.84 -2.97 -13.76
C LEU A 101 -20.41 -3.47 -14.00
N THR A 102 -19.44 -2.81 -13.38
CA THR A 102 -18.04 -3.28 -13.34
C THR A 102 -17.53 -3.42 -11.91
N ILE A 103 -16.73 -4.47 -11.66
CA ILE A 103 -16.11 -4.74 -10.38
C ILE A 103 -14.63 -5.03 -10.63
N GLU A 104 -13.76 -4.31 -9.94
CA GLU A 104 -12.31 -4.51 -10.05
C GLU A 104 -11.67 -4.53 -8.66
N GLY A 105 -10.65 -5.39 -8.48
CA GLY A 105 -9.83 -5.42 -7.28
C GLY A 105 -9.66 -6.81 -6.68
N VAL A 106 -9.53 -6.85 -5.36
CA VAL A 106 -9.24 -8.05 -4.55
C VAL A 106 -10.49 -8.52 -3.84
N VAL A 107 -10.90 -9.76 -4.08
CA VAL A 107 -12.05 -10.40 -3.43
C VAL A 107 -11.66 -10.99 -2.07
N ASN A 108 -10.48 -11.57 -1.99
CA ASN A 108 -9.87 -12.11 -0.77
C ASN A 108 -8.35 -12.30 -0.99
N GLU A 109 -7.65 -12.92 -0.05
CA GLU A 109 -6.21 -13.15 -0.10
C GLU A 109 -5.71 -13.89 -1.37
N LYS A 110 -6.61 -14.58 -2.09
CA LYS A 110 -6.24 -15.41 -3.25
C LYS A 110 -6.92 -15.00 -4.54
N LEU A 111 -8.09 -14.37 -4.46
CA LEU A 111 -8.93 -14.12 -5.63
C LEU A 111 -8.93 -12.65 -6.02
N ARG A 112 -8.71 -12.39 -7.28
CA ARG A 112 -8.87 -11.08 -7.92
C ARG A 112 -10.00 -11.13 -8.93
N ILE A 113 -10.65 -9.99 -9.12
CA ILE A 113 -11.71 -9.79 -10.11
C ILE A 113 -11.39 -8.56 -10.95
N ALA A 114 -11.60 -8.64 -12.25
CA ALA A 114 -11.55 -7.50 -13.16
C ALA A 114 -12.52 -7.69 -14.32
N PRO A 115 -13.06 -6.61 -14.91
CA PRO A 115 -13.87 -6.70 -16.11
C PRO A 115 -13.06 -7.36 -17.24
N LEU A 116 -13.72 -8.24 -18.00
CA LEU A 116 -13.05 -8.88 -19.16
C LEU A 116 -12.90 -7.85 -20.30
N GLU A 117 -11.69 -7.70 -20.85
CA GLU A 117 -11.39 -6.73 -21.91
C GLU A 117 -12.33 -6.82 -23.11
N SER A 118 -12.76 -8.03 -23.47
CA SER A 118 -13.70 -8.25 -24.57
C SER A 118 -15.13 -7.73 -24.30
N ARG A 119 -15.42 -7.28 -23.06
CA ARG A 119 -16.75 -6.83 -22.63
C ARG A 119 -17.89 -7.77 -23.03
N ARG A 120 -17.62 -9.07 -23.02
CA ARG A 120 -18.62 -10.09 -23.30
C ARG A 120 -19.79 -9.93 -22.30
N MET A 121 -21.02 -9.98 -22.81
CA MET A 121 -22.23 -9.92 -22.00
C MET A 121 -22.96 -11.27 -22.01
N ASP A 122 -23.67 -11.56 -20.94
CA ASP A 122 -24.64 -12.65 -20.91
C ASP A 122 -26.01 -12.20 -21.48
N GLU A 123 -26.99 -13.10 -21.41
CA GLU A 123 -28.36 -12.83 -21.88
C GLU A 123 -29.06 -11.73 -21.10
N ASP A 124 -28.67 -11.50 -19.85
CA ASP A 124 -29.21 -10.47 -18.95
C ASP A 124 -28.47 -9.13 -19.11
N GLY A 125 -27.50 -9.00 -20.02
CA GLY A 125 -26.72 -7.78 -20.26
C GLY A 125 -25.61 -7.53 -19.24
N ARG A 126 -25.28 -8.50 -18.39
CA ARG A 126 -24.19 -8.39 -17.41
C ARG A 126 -22.84 -8.59 -18.10
N ILE A 127 -21.85 -7.75 -17.76
CA ILE A 127 -20.49 -7.88 -18.26
C ILE A 127 -19.78 -9.06 -17.60
N ALA A 128 -19.08 -9.82 -18.42
CA ALA A 128 -18.18 -10.86 -17.97
C ALA A 128 -16.99 -10.26 -17.21
N HIS A 129 -16.67 -10.85 -16.06
CA HIS A 129 -15.49 -10.55 -15.28
C HIS A 129 -14.58 -11.77 -15.26
N GLN A 130 -13.26 -11.53 -15.30
CA GLN A 130 -12.27 -12.55 -15.09
C GLN A 130 -11.97 -12.62 -13.58
N ILE A 131 -12.03 -13.85 -13.06
CA ILE A 131 -11.46 -14.20 -11.76
C ILE A 131 -10.11 -14.83 -12.00
N VAL A 132 -9.12 -14.38 -11.26
CA VAL A 132 -7.77 -14.96 -11.22
C VAL A 132 -7.49 -15.43 -9.80
N GLU A 133 -7.16 -16.73 -9.66
CA GLU A 133 -6.64 -17.25 -8.40
C GLU A 133 -5.11 -17.10 -8.39
N GLU A 134 -4.60 -16.32 -7.46
CA GLU A 134 -3.17 -16.19 -7.23
C GLU A 134 -2.67 -17.42 -6.45
N ILE A 135 -1.89 -18.24 -7.12
CA ILE A 135 -1.22 -19.37 -6.46
C ILE A 135 0.12 -18.86 -5.98
N ASN A 136 0.25 -18.68 -4.67
CA ASN A 136 1.50 -18.31 -4.02
C ASN A 136 2.50 -19.47 -4.03
N GLU A 137 3.04 -19.85 -5.20
CA GLU A 137 4.07 -20.90 -5.29
C GLU A 137 5.48 -20.39 -4.99
N GLU A 138 5.76 -19.13 -5.20
CA GLU A 138 7.04 -18.53 -4.85
C GLU A 138 6.96 -17.75 -3.56
N LYS A 139 7.16 -18.49 -2.48
CA LYS A 139 7.58 -17.90 -1.21
C LYS A 139 9.02 -17.43 -1.35
N LEU A 140 9.22 -16.29 -2.04
CA LEU A 140 10.45 -15.56 -1.85
C LEU A 140 10.47 -15.13 -0.39
N PRO A 141 11.42 -15.60 0.41
CA PRO A 141 11.63 -15.01 1.73
C PRO A 141 12.07 -13.57 1.49
N LEU A 142 11.10 -12.67 1.47
CA LEU A 142 11.40 -11.25 1.43
C LEU A 142 11.94 -10.90 2.80
N HIS A 143 13.16 -10.47 2.87
CA HIS A 143 13.67 -9.75 4.03
C HIS A 143 13.11 -8.34 3.94
N TYR A 144 12.47 -7.92 4.99
CA TYR A 144 12.09 -6.53 5.20
C TYR A 144 13.12 -5.95 6.14
N ASP A 145 13.65 -4.79 5.80
CA ASP A 145 14.69 -4.15 6.60
C ASP A 145 14.17 -2.85 7.21
N MET A 146 14.37 -2.76 8.49
CA MET A 146 14.10 -1.59 9.30
C MET A 146 15.40 -0.86 9.56
N ILE A 147 15.50 0.41 9.15
CA ILE A 147 16.68 1.21 9.44
C ILE A 147 16.44 2.05 10.68
N GLN A 148 17.34 1.88 11.61
CA GLN A 148 17.40 2.69 12.81
C GLN A 148 18.14 4.00 12.51
N MET A 149 17.55 5.11 12.90
CA MET A 149 18.21 6.41 12.77
C MET A 149 19.41 6.48 13.70
N ASN A 150 20.58 6.82 13.17
CA ASN A 150 21.84 6.88 13.93
C ASN A 150 21.90 8.06 14.93
N ASN A 151 20.80 8.69 15.26
CA ASN A 151 20.76 9.86 16.15
C ASN A 151 20.16 9.50 17.52
N GLU A 152 20.84 8.60 18.24
CA GLU A 152 20.47 8.15 19.59
C GLU A 152 20.09 9.34 20.54
N ARG A 153 20.82 10.44 20.45
CA ARG A 153 20.59 11.60 21.32
C ARG A 153 19.33 12.42 21.00
N GLU A 154 18.88 12.40 19.74
CA GLU A 154 17.62 13.05 19.36
C GLU A 154 16.43 12.22 19.79
N LEU A 155 16.49 10.90 19.59
CA LEU A 155 15.44 9.98 19.98
C LEU A 155 15.25 9.92 21.50
N GLU A 156 16.35 9.88 22.29
CA GLU A 156 16.27 9.87 23.76
C GLU A 156 15.63 11.14 24.30
N ARG A 157 15.90 12.30 23.70
CA ARG A 157 15.26 13.58 24.11
C ARG A 157 13.78 13.63 23.75
N GLU A 158 13.37 12.99 22.68
CA GLU A 158 11.97 12.93 22.24
C GLU A 158 11.14 11.96 23.07
N VAL A 159 11.72 10.85 23.53
CA VAL A 159 11.05 9.87 24.41
C VAL A 159 10.76 10.46 25.81
N GLU A 160 11.55 11.42 26.29
CA GLU A 160 11.27 12.17 27.53
C GLU A 160 10.12 13.17 27.38
N SER A 161 9.62 13.43 26.18
CA SER A 161 8.50 14.34 25.98
C SER A 161 7.18 13.71 26.43
N ILE A 162 6.42 14.50 27.19
CA ILE A 162 5.18 14.15 27.87
C ILE A 162 4.22 13.39 26.93
N LYS A 163 3.70 12.24 27.39
CA LYS A 163 2.66 11.48 26.69
C LYS A 163 1.49 12.40 26.36
N THR A 164 1.24 12.59 25.08
CA THR A 164 0.03 13.23 24.60
C THR A 164 -1.05 12.15 24.54
N LEU A 165 -1.91 12.11 25.54
CA LEU A 165 -3.11 11.29 25.44
C LEU A 165 -4.04 11.94 24.42
N ALA A 166 -4.47 11.18 23.42
CA ALA A 166 -5.58 11.60 22.57
C ALA A 166 -6.77 11.96 23.47
N THR A 167 -7.43 13.05 23.17
CA THR A 167 -8.73 13.35 23.79
C THR A 167 -9.78 12.45 23.15
N ASP A 168 -10.88 12.19 23.85
CA ASP A 168 -11.97 11.32 23.35
C ASP A 168 -12.54 11.78 21.98
N ASP A 169 -12.29 13.03 21.61
CA ASP A 169 -12.74 13.66 20.37
C ASP A 169 -11.71 13.58 19.21
N GLN A 170 -10.56 12.93 19.41
CA GLN A 170 -9.51 12.84 18.39
C GLN A 170 -9.43 11.45 17.75
N CYS A 171 -9.33 11.45 16.43
CA CYS A 171 -9.11 10.27 15.62
C CYS A 171 -7.64 10.16 15.19
N ILE A 172 -7.16 8.93 15.04
CA ILE A 172 -5.83 8.65 14.50
C ILE A 172 -5.99 8.46 12.99
N VAL A 173 -5.44 9.39 12.22
CA VAL A 173 -5.44 9.35 10.76
C VAL A 173 -4.01 9.46 10.27
N ILE A 174 -3.56 8.49 9.49
CA ILE A 174 -2.23 8.50 8.89
C ILE A 174 -2.36 8.96 7.44
N GLU A 175 -1.93 10.18 7.17
CA GLU A 175 -1.92 10.77 5.83
C GLU A 175 -0.70 10.33 5.04
N ILE A 176 -0.95 9.73 3.88
CA ILE A 176 0.09 9.11 3.05
C ILE A 176 0.25 9.85 1.73
N LEU A 177 1.48 10.26 1.42
CA LEU A 177 1.90 10.58 0.06
C LEU A 177 2.48 9.30 -0.58
N SER A 178 1.84 8.82 -1.63
CA SER A 178 2.34 7.70 -2.42
C SER A 178 3.19 8.21 -3.57
N VAL A 179 4.39 7.67 -3.70
CA VAL A 179 5.34 8.02 -4.77
C VAL A 179 5.59 6.79 -5.63
N THR A 180 5.58 6.94 -6.95
CA THR A 180 5.89 5.85 -7.87
C THR A 180 7.09 6.21 -8.75
N ASP A 181 8.05 5.29 -8.88
CA ASP A 181 9.13 5.46 -9.84
C ASP A 181 8.62 5.39 -11.29
N LYS A 182 9.42 5.83 -12.25
CA LYS A 182 9.06 5.81 -13.68
C LYS A 182 8.71 4.42 -14.20
N LEU A 183 9.27 3.36 -13.60
CA LEU A 183 9.00 1.99 -14.06
C LEU A 183 7.65 1.50 -13.58
N VAL A 184 7.22 1.87 -12.37
CA VAL A 184 5.87 1.62 -11.88
C VAL A 184 4.87 2.47 -12.66
N THR A 185 5.11 3.77 -12.76
CA THR A 185 4.20 4.72 -13.44
C THR A 185 3.87 4.25 -14.86
N LYS A 186 4.86 3.87 -15.65
CA LYS A 186 4.65 3.46 -17.05
C LYS A 186 3.91 2.11 -17.23
N ARG A 187 3.65 1.37 -16.15
CA ARG A 187 2.82 0.16 -16.21
C ARG A 187 1.35 0.46 -16.40
N PHE A 188 0.95 1.68 -16.11
CA PHE A 188 -0.41 2.15 -16.23
C PHE A 188 -0.57 3.00 -17.49
N ALA A 189 -1.65 2.76 -18.23
CA ALA A 189 -1.92 3.48 -19.46
C ALA A 189 -2.32 4.95 -19.23
N THR A 190 -2.87 5.24 -18.04
CA THR A 190 -3.34 6.58 -17.65
C THR A 190 -3.10 6.81 -16.15
N ASP A 191 -3.04 8.08 -15.76
CA ASP A 191 -2.94 8.49 -14.36
C ASP A 191 -4.20 8.14 -13.57
N GLU A 192 -5.35 8.04 -14.24
CA GLU A 192 -6.57 7.54 -13.66
C GLU A 192 -6.43 6.06 -13.24
N ALA A 193 -5.92 5.21 -14.13
CA ALA A 193 -5.69 3.79 -13.83
C ALA A 193 -4.67 3.61 -12.70
N LEU A 194 -3.59 4.41 -12.67
CA LEU A 194 -2.63 4.42 -11.56
C LEU A 194 -3.31 4.86 -10.27
N THR A 195 -4.14 5.91 -10.30
CA THR A 195 -4.85 6.43 -9.12
C THR A 195 -5.80 5.38 -8.55
N GLN A 196 -6.60 4.71 -9.39
CA GLN A 196 -7.49 3.64 -8.97
C GLN A 196 -6.72 2.48 -8.35
N HIS A 197 -5.63 2.05 -8.99
CA HIS A 197 -4.79 0.96 -8.49
C HIS A 197 -4.16 1.30 -7.13
N MET A 198 -3.56 2.48 -6.98
CA MET A 198 -2.95 2.89 -5.70
C MET A 198 -4.00 3.09 -4.62
N THR A 199 -5.19 3.58 -4.96
CA THR A 199 -6.29 3.70 -4.00
C THR A 199 -6.71 2.32 -3.47
N LEU A 200 -6.92 1.32 -4.35
CA LEU A 200 -7.21 -0.06 -3.93
C LEU A 200 -6.08 -0.67 -3.09
N THR A 201 -4.83 -0.33 -3.41
CA THR A 201 -3.65 -0.71 -2.62
C THR A 201 -3.78 -0.21 -1.19
N TYR A 202 -4.10 1.06 -0.98
CA TYR A 202 -4.25 1.62 0.37
C TYR A 202 -5.53 1.19 1.09
N VAL A 203 -6.59 0.80 0.38
CA VAL A 203 -7.72 0.08 0.99
C VAL A 203 -7.25 -1.23 1.62
N LYS A 204 -6.37 -1.98 0.95
CA LYS A 204 -5.76 -3.20 1.54
C LYS A 204 -4.85 -2.90 2.71
N VAL A 205 -4.03 -1.83 2.64
CA VAL A 205 -3.22 -1.38 3.78
C VAL A 205 -4.12 -1.12 4.99
N GLN A 206 -5.24 -0.41 4.81
CA GLN A 206 -6.22 -0.17 5.87
C GLN A 206 -6.75 -1.48 6.46
N ASN A 207 -7.13 -2.47 5.62
CA ASN A 207 -7.62 -3.75 6.12
C ASN A 207 -6.61 -4.45 7.04
N ILE A 208 -5.31 -4.33 6.74
CA ILE A 208 -4.24 -4.87 7.58
C ILE A 208 -4.12 -4.07 8.88
N PHE A 209 -4.13 -2.73 8.80
CA PHE A 209 -4.04 -1.84 9.96
C PHE A 209 -5.23 -1.98 10.91
N ASP A 210 -6.42 -2.31 10.41
CA ASP A 210 -7.59 -2.60 11.25
C ASP A 210 -7.33 -3.74 12.25
N THR A 211 -6.42 -4.67 11.92
CA THR A 211 -6.09 -5.79 12.80
C THR A 211 -5.25 -5.39 14.03
N LEU A 212 -4.76 -4.14 14.09
CA LEU A 212 -4.20 -3.54 15.30
C LEU A 212 -5.29 -3.21 16.33
N GLU A 213 -6.54 -3.04 15.88
CA GLU A 213 -7.69 -2.68 16.74
C GLU A 213 -7.46 -1.37 17.53
N LEU A 214 -6.78 -0.41 16.91
CA LEU A 214 -6.47 0.91 17.47
C LEU A 214 -7.28 2.04 16.83
N GLY A 215 -8.22 1.72 15.92
CA GLY A 215 -9.01 2.72 15.21
C GLY A 215 -8.22 3.59 14.23
N ILE A 216 -7.01 3.16 13.85
CA ILE A 216 -6.15 3.88 12.91
C ILE A 216 -6.83 3.93 11.54
N LYS A 217 -6.95 5.14 10.99
CA LYS A 217 -7.42 5.37 9.62
C LYS A 217 -6.24 5.70 8.71
N VAL A 218 -6.21 5.12 7.53
CA VAL A 218 -5.24 5.42 6.48
C VAL A 218 -5.90 6.34 5.46
N ARG A 219 -5.22 7.43 5.07
CA ARG A 219 -5.71 8.39 4.09
C ARG A 219 -4.65 8.68 3.04
N LEU A 220 -4.95 8.37 1.79
CA LEU A 220 -4.11 8.74 0.65
C LEU A 220 -4.41 10.20 0.28
N ILE A 221 -3.46 11.11 0.53
CA ILE A 221 -3.63 12.54 0.26
C ILE A 221 -3.14 12.94 -1.13
N GLY A 222 -2.26 12.14 -1.72
CA GLY A 222 -1.78 12.39 -3.08
C GLY A 222 -0.91 11.25 -3.63
N ILE A 223 -0.72 11.33 -4.95
CA ILE A 223 0.22 10.47 -5.68
C ILE A 223 1.20 11.37 -6.43
N GLU A 224 2.49 11.13 -6.25
CA GLU A 224 3.56 11.73 -7.05
C GLU A 224 4.12 10.64 -7.98
N ALA A 225 3.80 10.75 -9.26
CA ALA A 225 4.17 9.75 -10.28
C ALA A 225 5.33 10.26 -11.13
N TYR A 226 6.50 9.63 -10.98
CA TYR A 226 7.66 10.00 -11.79
C TYR A 226 7.58 9.41 -13.19
N THR A 227 7.99 10.21 -14.18
CA THR A 227 8.19 9.80 -15.57
C THR A 227 9.69 9.74 -15.89
N ASN A 228 10.03 9.43 -17.14
CA ASN A 228 11.44 9.49 -17.57
C ASN A 228 12.03 10.90 -17.45
N GLU A 229 11.18 11.91 -17.58
CA GLU A 229 11.55 13.33 -17.58
C GLU A 229 11.60 13.93 -16.18
N THR A 230 10.82 13.38 -15.24
CA THR A 230 10.62 13.97 -13.91
C THR A 230 11.26 13.19 -12.78
N GLU A 231 11.71 11.95 -13.04
CA GLU A 231 12.31 11.13 -11.99
C GLU A 231 13.57 11.77 -11.42
N PRO A 232 13.60 12.06 -10.10
CA PRO A 232 14.77 12.65 -9.47
C PRO A 232 15.99 11.72 -9.53
N SER A 233 17.18 12.32 -9.71
CA SER A 233 18.43 11.58 -9.84
C SER A 233 18.76 10.70 -8.64
N PHE A 234 18.17 10.99 -7.46
CA PHE A 234 18.45 10.22 -6.25
C PHE A 234 18.10 8.73 -6.37
N ILE A 235 17.13 8.38 -7.23
CA ILE A 235 16.76 6.98 -7.49
C ILE A 235 17.91 6.31 -8.25
N GLU A 236 18.35 6.90 -9.36
CA GLU A 236 19.45 6.35 -10.17
C GLU A 236 20.78 6.40 -9.40
N ASP A 237 21.02 7.47 -8.65
CA ASP A 237 22.21 7.57 -7.77
C ASP A 237 22.28 6.45 -6.73
N SER A 238 21.14 5.81 -6.42
CA SER A 238 21.06 4.69 -5.49
C SER A 238 21.33 3.34 -6.13
N ALA A 239 21.56 3.28 -7.44
CA ALA A 239 21.94 2.07 -8.13
C ALA A 239 23.27 1.50 -7.58
N ILE A 240 23.38 0.17 -7.59
CA ILE A 240 24.59 -0.53 -7.14
C ILE A 240 25.58 -0.59 -8.31
N PRO A 241 26.78 0.00 -8.18
CA PRO A 241 27.80 -0.02 -9.24
C PRO A 241 28.13 -1.45 -9.70
N GLY A 242 28.05 -1.70 -11.02
CA GLY A 242 28.23 -3.03 -11.62
C GLY A 242 27.00 -3.93 -11.54
N HIS A 243 25.94 -3.48 -10.89
CA HIS A 243 24.66 -4.16 -10.76
C HIS A 243 23.50 -3.15 -10.86
N GLU A 244 23.51 -2.29 -11.86
CA GLU A 244 22.69 -1.09 -11.98
C GLU A 244 21.18 -1.36 -12.00
N LYS A 245 20.75 -2.59 -12.32
CA LYS A 245 19.33 -2.96 -12.21
C LYS A 245 18.83 -3.00 -10.76
N TYR A 246 19.74 -3.11 -9.77
CA TYR A 246 19.40 -3.15 -8.35
C TYR A 246 19.64 -1.81 -7.70
N LEU A 247 18.74 -1.42 -6.79
CA LEU A 247 18.91 -0.26 -5.93
C LEU A 247 19.42 -0.71 -4.56
N HIS A 248 20.45 -0.03 -4.07
CA HIS A 248 20.94 -0.25 -2.72
C HIS A 248 19.92 0.32 -1.71
N PHE A 249 19.25 -0.55 -0.98
CA PHE A 249 18.08 -0.19 -0.17
C PHE A 249 18.35 0.91 0.87
N VAL A 250 19.47 0.85 1.61
CA VAL A 250 19.86 1.88 2.60
C VAL A 250 20.13 3.23 1.94
N LYS A 251 20.83 3.21 0.80
CA LYS A 251 21.17 4.43 0.07
C LYS A 251 19.92 5.09 -0.51
N LEU A 252 19.02 4.27 -1.06
CA LEU A 252 17.75 4.74 -1.59
C LEU A 252 16.89 5.39 -0.50
N LEU A 253 16.70 4.73 0.63
CA LEU A 253 15.92 5.27 1.74
C LEU A 253 16.50 6.59 2.26
N ARG A 254 17.82 6.67 2.43
CA ARG A 254 18.49 7.90 2.85
C ARG A 254 18.33 9.02 1.83
N ASN A 255 18.51 8.71 0.55
CA ASN A 255 18.37 9.69 -0.52
C ASN A 255 16.94 10.20 -0.64
N LEU A 256 15.95 9.31 -0.51
CA LEU A 256 14.53 9.64 -0.47
C LEU A 256 14.21 10.61 0.67
N GLY A 257 14.68 10.28 1.89
CA GLY A 257 14.52 11.15 3.05
C GLY A 257 15.15 12.52 2.85
N ASN A 258 16.38 12.57 2.35
CA ASN A 258 17.08 13.82 2.05
C ASN A 258 16.39 14.66 0.97
N TYR A 259 15.76 14.02 0.00
CA TYR A 259 15.02 14.70 -1.07
C TYR A 259 13.78 15.40 -0.51
N TYR A 260 12.94 14.67 0.21
CA TYR A 260 11.70 15.21 0.77
C TYR A 260 11.93 16.14 1.97
N CYS A 261 13.01 15.95 2.72
CA CYS A 261 13.40 16.85 3.82
C CYS A 261 13.58 18.31 3.36
N LYS A 262 13.93 18.52 2.10
CA LYS A 262 14.12 19.86 1.51
C LYS A 262 12.81 20.49 1.02
N GLN A 263 11.73 19.73 0.97
CA GLN A 263 10.43 20.21 0.52
C GLN A 263 9.63 20.71 1.72
N ASN A 264 9.65 22.02 1.93
CA ASN A 264 9.02 22.67 3.09
C ASN A 264 7.55 23.02 2.87
N GLU A 265 6.98 22.69 1.72
CA GLU A 265 5.63 23.06 1.31
C GLU A 265 4.96 21.90 0.55
N GLY A 266 3.63 21.94 0.45
CA GLY A 266 2.84 20.99 -0.32
C GLY A 266 2.75 19.60 0.30
N LEU A 267 2.38 18.63 -0.51
CA LEU A 267 2.04 17.27 -0.07
C LEU A 267 3.12 16.57 0.77
N ALA A 268 4.39 16.79 0.44
CA ALA A 268 5.48 16.17 1.20
C ALA A 268 5.57 16.69 2.64
N LYS A 269 5.20 17.95 2.88
CA LYS A 269 5.11 18.52 4.22
C LYS A 269 3.86 18.00 4.94
N ASP A 270 2.72 17.99 4.24
CA ASP A 270 1.43 17.66 4.82
C ASP A 270 1.31 16.16 5.17
N ALA A 271 1.93 15.28 4.39
CA ALA A 271 1.92 13.83 4.65
C ALA A 271 2.57 13.48 5.99
N ASP A 272 1.99 12.52 6.71
CA ASP A 272 2.59 11.92 7.92
C ASP A 272 3.65 10.89 7.58
N ILE A 273 3.46 10.18 6.47
CA ILE A 273 4.42 9.24 5.88
C ILE A 273 4.47 9.39 4.35
N ILE A 274 5.63 9.08 3.77
CA ILE A 274 5.86 9.09 2.33
C ILE A 274 6.33 7.70 1.90
N MET A 275 5.61 7.06 0.97
CA MET A 275 5.88 5.69 0.55
C MET A 275 6.27 5.65 -0.92
N LEU A 276 7.54 5.34 -1.20
CA LEU A 276 8.02 5.09 -2.56
C LEU A 276 7.75 3.65 -2.97
N THR A 277 7.06 3.47 -4.08
CA THR A 277 6.88 2.19 -4.75
C THR A 277 7.81 2.13 -5.96
N THR A 278 8.73 1.16 -6.01
CA THR A 278 9.69 0.98 -7.10
C THR A 278 9.55 -0.38 -7.77
N ASP A 279 9.69 -0.43 -9.10
CA ASP A 279 9.74 -1.70 -9.86
C ASP A 279 11.17 -2.24 -9.97
N ARG A 280 12.16 -1.50 -9.47
CA ARG A 280 13.54 -1.98 -9.39
C ARG A 280 13.74 -2.80 -8.12
N PRO A 281 14.34 -4.02 -8.23
CA PRO A 281 14.60 -4.84 -7.07
C PRO A 281 15.60 -4.15 -6.13
N LEU A 282 15.34 -4.26 -4.83
CA LEU A 282 16.24 -3.79 -3.79
C LEU A 282 17.33 -4.84 -3.52
N ALA A 283 18.52 -4.38 -3.21
CA ALA A 283 19.63 -5.26 -2.86
C ALA A 283 20.64 -4.59 -1.92
N ASP A 284 21.50 -5.42 -1.35
CA ASP A 284 22.68 -5.03 -0.59
C ASP A 284 23.90 -5.82 -1.09
N ILE A 285 25.09 -5.32 -0.79
CA ILE A 285 26.37 -6.02 -1.02
C ILE A 285 26.97 -6.39 0.33
N SER A 286 27.09 -7.68 0.60
CA SER A 286 27.76 -8.16 1.80
C SER A 286 29.23 -7.74 1.84
N SER A 287 29.85 -7.81 3.03
CA SER A 287 31.28 -7.57 3.20
C SER A 287 32.18 -8.47 2.34
N GLU A 288 31.64 -9.60 1.87
CA GLU A 288 32.31 -10.54 0.95
C GLU A 288 32.09 -10.19 -0.53
N GLY A 289 31.37 -9.09 -0.83
CA GLY A 289 31.03 -8.67 -2.20
C GLY A 289 29.88 -9.45 -2.82
N LYS A 290 29.13 -10.24 -2.05
CA LYS A 290 27.98 -11.01 -2.56
C LYS A 290 26.72 -10.16 -2.54
N LEU A 291 26.01 -10.15 -3.66
CA LEU A 291 24.73 -9.47 -3.80
C LEU A 291 23.62 -10.25 -3.06
N ASN A 292 22.93 -9.59 -2.14
CA ASN A 292 21.69 -10.06 -1.51
C ASN A 292 20.51 -9.32 -2.13
N THR A 293 19.61 -10.05 -2.78
CA THR A 293 18.49 -9.49 -3.58
C THR A 293 17.10 -9.75 -2.99
N ASN A 294 17.03 -10.38 -1.81
CA ASN A 294 15.74 -10.80 -1.22
C ASN A 294 15.14 -9.71 -0.31
N ILE A 295 15.25 -8.43 -0.72
CA ILE A 295 14.74 -7.30 0.05
C ILE A 295 13.45 -6.81 -0.60
N GLY A 296 12.34 -6.93 0.13
CA GLY A 296 11.01 -6.53 -0.34
C GLY A 296 10.70 -5.06 -0.10
N GLY A 297 11.24 -4.49 0.96
CA GLY A 297 11.04 -3.11 1.35
C GLY A 297 12.01 -2.66 2.42
N VAL A 298 11.94 -1.39 2.77
CA VAL A 298 12.72 -0.78 3.83
C VAL A 298 12.04 0.50 4.32
N ALA A 299 12.06 0.74 5.63
CA ALA A 299 11.58 1.98 6.22
C ALA A 299 12.44 2.46 7.38
N ASN A 300 12.33 3.74 7.70
CA ASN A 300 12.88 4.26 8.95
C ASN A 300 11.98 3.86 10.12
N TYR A 301 12.57 3.40 11.20
CA TYR A 301 11.83 2.93 12.35
C TYR A 301 11.33 4.09 13.24
N ALA A 302 10.07 4.02 13.66
CA ALA A 302 9.44 4.95 14.62
C ALA A 302 9.57 6.43 14.22
N SER A 303 9.38 6.76 12.94
CA SER A 303 9.69 8.05 12.33
C SER A 303 8.51 8.77 11.69
N VAL A 304 7.28 8.32 11.94
CA VAL A 304 6.06 9.05 11.53
C VAL A 304 6.16 10.51 11.96
N CYS A 305 5.62 11.42 11.17
CA CYS A 305 5.70 12.89 11.36
C CYS A 305 7.11 13.51 11.22
N HIS A 306 8.17 12.74 11.19
CA HIS A 306 9.52 13.31 11.14
C HIS A 306 9.81 13.92 9.76
N PRO A 307 10.16 15.19 9.62
CA PRO A 307 10.24 15.87 8.31
C PRO A 307 11.18 15.20 7.30
N CYS A 308 12.25 14.53 7.77
CA CYS A 308 13.28 13.93 6.92
C CYS A 308 13.25 12.39 6.91
N TYR A 309 12.62 11.75 7.90
CA TYR A 309 12.69 10.29 8.06
C TYR A 309 11.35 9.58 7.93
N LYS A 310 10.26 10.29 7.74
CA LYS A 310 8.90 9.73 7.52
C LYS A 310 8.77 9.02 6.16
N VAL A 311 9.78 8.28 5.75
CA VAL A 311 9.87 7.67 4.42
C VAL A 311 10.04 6.16 4.50
N GLY A 312 9.39 5.46 3.59
CA GLY A 312 9.52 4.03 3.36
C GLY A 312 9.56 3.71 1.86
N VAL A 313 10.07 2.55 1.52
CA VAL A 313 10.20 2.05 0.15
C VAL A 313 9.65 0.63 0.08
N GLY A 314 8.80 0.35 -0.89
CA GLY A 314 8.34 -1.00 -1.20
C GLY A 314 8.60 -1.36 -2.66
N VAL A 315 9.01 -2.61 -2.92
CA VAL A 315 9.15 -3.11 -4.28
C VAL A 315 7.77 -3.45 -4.85
N TYR A 316 7.49 -2.94 -6.04
CA TYR A 316 6.29 -3.26 -6.79
C TYR A 316 6.42 -4.62 -7.47
N TYR A 317 5.40 -5.43 -7.32
CA TYR A 317 5.34 -6.74 -7.96
C TYR A 317 4.08 -6.81 -8.83
N SER A 318 4.25 -6.73 -10.13
CA SER A 318 3.18 -6.54 -11.12
C SER A 318 2.09 -7.60 -11.13
N TYR A 319 2.31 -8.74 -10.50
CA TYR A 319 1.43 -9.89 -10.64
C TYR A 319 0.61 -10.22 -9.40
N SER A 320 0.76 -9.46 -8.31
CA SER A 320 0.10 -9.84 -7.06
C SER A 320 -0.26 -8.67 -6.18
N TYR A 321 -1.55 -8.45 -5.94
CA TYR A 321 -2.02 -7.66 -4.81
C TYR A 321 -1.62 -8.29 -3.45
N ALA A 322 -1.16 -9.53 -3.44
CA ALA A 322 -0.61 -10.16 -2.23
C ALA A 322 0.63 -9.42 -1.70
N ARG A 323 1.28 -8.62 -2.55
CA ARG A 323 2.48 -7.87 -2.17
C ARG A 323 2.24 -6.40 -1.76
N VAL A 324 0.99 -5.98 -1.70
CA VAL A 324 0.59 -4.78 -0.95
C VAL A 324 1.01 -4.88 0.53
N GLU A 325 1.15 -6.10 1.01
CA GLU A 325 1.69 -6.40 2.34
C GLU A 325 3.03 -5.71 2.60
N VAL A 326 3.88 -5.55 1.57
CA VAL A 326 5.14 -4.81 1.70
C VAL A 326 4.90 -3.38 2.15
N LEU A 327 4.00 -2.64 1.49
CA LEU A 327 3.72 -1.24 1.86
C LEU A 327 3.11 -1.12 3.26
N ALA A 328 2.24 -2.06 3.64
CA ALA A 328 1.68 -2.09 4.99
C ALA A 328 2.76 -2.41 6.04
N HIS A 329 3.70 -3.30 5.71
CA HIS A 329 4.81 -3.69 6.57
C HIS A 329 5.77 -2.51 6.82
N GLU A 330 6.18 -1.82 5.75
CA GLU A 330 7.06 -0.66 5.87
C GLU A 330 6.37 0.51 6.56
N ALA A 331 5.08 0.73 6.30
CA ALA A 331 4.30 1.73 7.04
C ALA A 331 4.18 1.39 8.53
N ALA A 332 4.09 0.10 8.87
CA ALA A 332 4.09 -0.35 10.26
C ALA A 332 5.40 0.00 10.98
N HIS A 333 6.55 -0.14 10.32
CA HIS A 333 7.83 0.30 10.90
C HIS A 333 7.85 1.80 11.18
N LEU A 334 7.31 2.63 10.29
CA LEU A 334 7.23 4.07 10.48
C LEU A 334 6.43 4.46 11.73
N ILE A 335 5.38 3.70 12.06
CA ILE A 335 4.59 3.88 13.29
C ILE A 335 5.12 3.09 14.49
N GLY A 336 6.39 2.66 14.46
CA GLY A 336 7.10 2.10 15.61
C GLY A 336 6.87 0.61 15.87
N ILE A 337 6.37 -0.12 14.90
CA ILE A 337 6.20 -1.57 15.04
C ILE A 337 7.47 -2.28 14.57
N PRO A 338 8.19 -3.01 15.46
CA PRO A 338 9.35 -3.82 15.10
C PRO A 338 8.92 -5.19 14.55
N HIS A 339 9.87 -5.98 14.06
CA HIS A 339 9.59 -7.38 13.77
C HIS A 339 9.31 -8.17 15.05
N ASP A 340 8.41 -9.15 14.97
CA ASP A 340 8.17 -10.08 16.06
C ASP A 340 9.49 -10.80 16.44
N GLY A 341 9.74 -10.94 17.73
CA GLY A 341 10.96 -11.53 18.28
C GLY A 341 12.12 -10.56 18.50
N GLU A 342 12.05 -9.34 17.98
CA GLU A 342 13.07 -8.31 18.18
C GLU A 342 13.00 -7.69 19.58
N GLY A 343 14.17 -7.25 20.08
CA GLY A 343 14.28 -6.61 21.38
C GLY A 343 13.82 -5.15 21.38
N GLU A 344 14.04 -4.49 22.50
CA GLU A 344 13.81 -3.06 22.65
C GLU A 344 14.79 -2.25 21.79
N TYR A 345 14.29 -1.19 21.14
CA TYR A 345 15.09 -0.26 20.36
C TYR A 345 14.75 1.18 20.73
N TYR A 346 15.74 1.98 21.04
CA TYR A 346 15.60 3.45 21.22
C TYR A 346 14.38 3.89 22.04
N GLY A 347 14.15 3.25 23.17
CA GLY A 347 13.02 3.57 24.05
C GLY A 347 11.67 3.04 23.60
N MET A 348 11.60 2.27 22.50
CA MET A 348 10.40 1.52 22.10
C MET A 348 10.35 0.16 22.82
N LEU A 349 9.14 -0.39 23.00
CA LEU A 349 8.91 -1.57 23.83
C LEU A 349 9.54 -2.86 23.29
N GLY A 350 9.77 -2.94 21.97
CA GLY A 350 10.19 -4.18 21.31
C GLY A 350 9.11 -5.25 21.23
N ALA A 351 9.44 -6.37 20.60
CA ALA A 351 8.52 -7.48 20.34
C ALA A 351 9.09 -8.86 20.75
N LYS A 352 10.05 -8.90 21.66
CA LYS A 352 10.76 -10.11 22.10
C LYS A 352 9.81 -11.22 22.58
N ASN A 353 8.67 -10.85 23.15
CA ASN A 353 7.68 -11.79 23.67
C ASN A 353 6.76 -12.39 22.59
N CYS A 354 6.76 -11.83 21.38
CA CYS A 354 6.00 -12.31 20.25
C CYS A 354 6.93 -13.10 19.32
N SER A 355 6.77 -14.40 19.27
CA SER A 355 7.66 -15.25 18.47
C SER A 355 7.34 -15.14 16.97
N VAL A 356 8.35 -14.96 16.13
CA VAL A 356 8.24 -15.05 14.67
C VAL A 356 7.57 -16.34 14.16
N LYS A 357 7.63 -17.42 14.98
CA LYS A 357 7.03 -18.72 14.64
C LYS A 357 5.50 -18.73 14.68
N TYR A 358 4.89 -17.77 15.38
CA TYR A 358 3.43 -17.64 15.40
C TYR A 358 2.89 -17.14 14.05
N GLY A 359 3.76 -16.56 13.23
CA GLY A 359 3.46 -16.17 11.85
C GLY A 359 2.49 -15.00 11.76
N TYR A 360 2.54 -14.07 12.68
CA TYR A 360 1.88 -12.77 12.56
C TYR A 360 2.53 -11.92 11.48
N PHE A 361 1.88 -10.82 11.15
CA PHE A 361 2.22 -9.96 10.03
C PHE A 361 3.67 -9.45 10.05
N MET A 362 4.19 -9.06 11.22
CA MET A 362 5.59 -8.63 11.40
C MET A 362 6.53 -9.80 11.74
N GLY A 363 6.07 -11.03 11.60
CA GLY A 363 6.86 -12.23 11.77
C GLY A 363 7.48 -12.75 10.48
N ASN A 364 7.82 -14.06 10.44
CA ASN A 364 8.36 -14.65 9.22
C ASN A 364 7.36 -14.61 8.07
N ALA A 365 7.71 -13.87 7.03
CA ALA A 365 7.02 -13.87 5.77
C ALA A 365 7.01 -15.30 5.18
N GLY A 366 5.87 -15.92 5.09
CA GLY A 366 5.77 -17.27 4.54
C GLY A 366 4.56 -18.05 4.99
N LYS A 367 3.81 -17.49 5.92
CA LYS A 367 2.47 -17.96 6.28
C LYS A 367 1.52 -16.81 6.03
N ASN A 368 0.38 -17.06 5.44
CA ASN A 368 -0.67 -16.08 5.10
C ASN A 368 -1.28 -15.44 6.35
N HIS A 369 -0.48 -14.67 7.07
CA HIS A 369 -0.93 -13.98 8.26
C HIS A 369 -1.05 -12.48 7.97
N THR A 370 -2.27 -12.03 7.88
CA THR A 370 -2.64 -10.63 7.66
C THR A 370 -2.92 -9.88 8.97
N LYS A 371 -2.57 -10.48 10.13
CA LYS A 371 -2.87 -9.91 11.44
C LYS A 371 -1.60 -9.53 12.18
N PHE A 372 -1.61 -8.37 12.78
CA PHE A 372 -0.57 -7.94 13.70
C PHE A 372 -0.61 -8.73 15.02
N SER A 373 0.54 -8.86 15.67
CA SER A 373 0.65 -9.45 17.01
C SER A 373 0.26 -8.43 18.10
N GLU A 374 0.03 -8.91 19.31
CA GLU A 374 -0.16 -8.05 20.49
C GLU A 374 1.07 -7.17 20.77
N CYS A 375 2.28 -7.63 20.43
CA CYS A 375 3.48 -6.80 20.53
C CYS A 375 3.45 -5.66 19.50
N SER A 376 3.00 -5.92 18.28
CA SER A 376 2.81 -4.92 17.25
C SER A 376 1.82 -3.85 17.71
N LYS A 377 0.67 -4.27 18.24
CA LYS A 377 -0.35 -3.38 18.81
C LYS A 377 0.23 -2.49 19.91
N ALA A 378 0.91 -3.09 20.89
CA ALA A 378 1.48 -2.36 22.02
C ALA A 378 2.54 -1.33 21.59
N ASN A 379 3.40 -1.67 20.60
CA ASN A 379 4.40 -0.73 20.08
C ASN A 379 3.76 0.44 19.31
N ALA A 380 2.77 0.16 18.47
CA ALA A 380 2.02 1.21 17.78
C ALA A 380 1.31 2.16 18.77
N GLU A 381 0.58 1.59 19.73
CA GLU A 381 -0.09 2.36 20.78
C GLU A 381 0.89 3.22 21.58
N TYR A 382 2.04 2.65 21.95
CA TYR A 382 3.08 3.37 22.65
C TYR A 382 3.63 4.54 21.81
N LEU A 383 4.05 4.31 20.56
CA LEU A 383 4.56 5.38 19.71
C LEU A 383 3.51 6.48 19.50
N LEU A 384 2.28 6.08 19.17
CA LEU A 384 1.20 7.02 18.92
C LEU A 384 0.85 7.85 20.17
N SER A 385 1.12 7.37 21.37
CA SER A 385 0.96 8.15 22.60
C SER A 385 2.06 9.21 22.81
N LEU A 386 3.12 9.23 22.01
CA LEU A 386 4.21 10.18 22.15
C LEU A 386 3.95 11.48 21.37
N THR A 387 4.45 12.59 21.86
CA THR A 387 4.30 13.93 21.23
C THR A 387 4.85 13.98 19.81
N LYS A 388 5.86 13.16 19.50
CA LYS A 388 6.45 13.11 18.15
C LYS A 388 5.49 12.56 17.08
N ALA A 389 4.44 11.82 17.48
CA ALA A 389 3.42 11.29 16.57
C ALA A 389 2.17 12.20 16.48
N LYS A 390 2.23 13.42 17.01
CA LYS A 390 1.04 14.30 17.08
C LYS A 390 0.43 14.68 15.73
N CYS A 391 1.17 14.56 14.63
CA CYS A 391 0.66 14.89 13.30
C CYS A 391 -0.51 13.99 12.87
N VAL A 392 -0.58 12.75 13.39
CA VAL A 392 -1.63 11.79 13.03
C VAL A 392 -2.96 12.00 13.76
N TYR A 393 -3.02 13.00 14.66
CA TYR A 393 -4.25 13.29 15.40
C TYR A 393 -5.04 14.38 14.70
N GLU A 394 -6.27 14.08 14.37
CA GLU A 394 -7.26 14.99 13.80
C GLU A 394 -8.51 15.01 14.67
N ASP A 395 -9.29 16.08 14.59
CA ASP A 395 -10.64 16.07 15.10
C ASP A 395 -11.44 15.01 14.36
N CYS A 396 -12.14 14.15 15.10
CA CYS A 396 -12.97 13.14 14.45
C CYS A 396 -14.04 13.84 13.62
N GLU A 397 -14.01 13.67 12.31
CA GLU A 397 -15.15 14.05 11.47
C GLU A 397 -16.35 13.21 11.91
N VAL A 398 -17.33 13.89 12.49
CA VAL A 398 -18.63 13.27 12.74
C VAL A 398 -19.28 13.10 11.38
N GLU A 399 -19.15 11.92 10.78
CA GLU A 399 -19.94 11.59 9.60
C GLU A 399 -21.43 11.62 10.02
N TRP A 400 -22.08 12.74 9.76
CA TRP A 400 -23.54 12.77 9.75
C TRP A 400 -23.98 11.92 8.58
N ILE A 401 -24.45 10.72 8.86
CA ILE A 401 -25.15 9.88 7.89
C ILE A 401 -26.46 10.61 7.58
N GLU A 402 -26.49 11.36 6.47
CA GLU A 402 -27.71 11.87 5.87
C GLU A 402 -28.40 10.79 5.00
#